data_879db099debc2d3f358a597c24358b92
#
_entry.id   879db099debc2d3f358a597c24358b92
#
_cell.length_a   1.000
_cell.length_b   1.000
_cell.length_c   1.000
_cell.angle_alpha   90.00
_cell.angle_beta   90.00
_cell.angle_gamma   90.00
#
_symmetry.space_group_name_H-M   'P 1'
#
loop_
_entity.id
_entity.type
_entity.pdbx_description
1 polymer ?
#
loop_
_entity_poly.entity_id
_entity_poly.type
_entity_poly.pdbx_seq_one_letter_code
_entity_poly.pdbx_strand_id
1 'polypeptide(L)'
;MRYIFVDFEMNPVSEKFPEIKKQCKREIIEIGAVMLNEEMEEVDCFKAYVRPEYNAVIGRKYRELTGISTNKVIGADTFENAYQKFLNWCGEEAYEIYAWSENDMA
;
A
#
# COMPACT_ATOMS: atom_id res chain seq x y z
N MET A 1 17.89 11.69 -11.76
CA MET A 1 17.32 11.10 -10.52
C MET A 1 15.81 11.27 -10.54
N ARG A 2 15.08 10.18 -10.27
CA ARG A 2 13.64 10.25 -10.15
C ARG A 2 13.25 10.19 -8.67
N TYR A 3 12.07 10.71 -8.35
CA TYR A 3 11.57 10.74 -6.99
C TYR A 3 10.23 10.02 -6.95
N ILE A 4 10.11 9.05 -6.05
CA ILE A 4 8.90 8.24 -5.92
C ILE A 4 8.29 8.49 -4.56
N PHE A 5 7.04 8.97 -4.55
CA PHE A 5 6.29 9.21 -3.31
C PHE A 5 5.26 8.10 -3.18
N VAL A 6 5.35 7.35 -2.09
CA VAL A 6 4.52 6.17 -1.84
C VAL A 6 3.56 6.46 -0.70
N ASP A 7 2.31 6.07 -0.88
CA ASP A 7 1.28 6.11 0.14
C ASP A 7 0.65 4.72 0.26
N PHE A 8 0.49 4.25 1.50
CA PHE A 8 -0.12 2.96 1.78
C PHE A 8 -1.44 3.15 2.49
N GLU A 9 -2.46 2.42 2.07
CA GLU A 9 -3.69 2.29 2.81
C GLU A 9 -3.65 0.97 3.58
N MET A 10 -4.14 0.99 4.82
CA MET A 10 -4.02 -0.13 5.73
C MET A 10 -5.34 -0.51 6.38
N ASN A 11 -5.43 -1.76 6.81
CA ASN A 11 -6.57 -2.29 7.53
C ASN A 11 -6.06 -3.04 8.77
N PRO A 12 -6.79 -3.03 9.90
CA PRO A 12 -6.32 -3.71 11.10
C PRO A 12 -6.20 -5.21 10.89
N VAL A 13 -5.20 -5.79 11.52
CA VAL A 13 -5.07 -7.25 11.61
C VAL A 13 -6.17 -7.78 12.54
N SER A 14 -6.78 -8.91 12.18
CA SER A 14 -7.87 -9.50 12.97
C SER A 14 -7.39 -9.96 14.34
N GLU A 15 -8.30 -9.87 15.32
CA GLU A 15 -8.06 -10.41 16.67
C GLU A 15 -7.86 -11.93 16.67
N LYS A 16 -8.21 -12.59 15.57
CA LYS A 16 -7.96 -14.05 15.42
C LYS A 16 -6.48 -14.37 15.28
N PHE A 17 -5.64 -13.38 15.04
CA PHE A 17 -4.19 -13.55 14.86
C PHE A 17 -3.43 -12.71 15.88
N PRO A 18 -3.54 -13.04 17.19
CA PRO A 18 -2.96 -12.19 18.22
C PRO A 18 -1.44 -12.04 18.14
N GLU A 19 -0.74 -13.10 17.74
CA GLU A 19 0.73 -13.04 17.61
C GLU A 19 1.15 -12.12 16.47
N ILE A 20 0.43 -12.17 15.35
CA ILE A 20 0.69 -11.27 14.23
C ILE A 20 0.37 -9.83 14.62
N LYS A 21 -0.75 -9.63 15.32
CA LYS A 21 -1.19 -8.29 15.74
C LYS A 21 -0.22 -7.62 16.70
N LYS A 22 0.47 -8.40 17.53
CA LYS A 22 1.52 -7.86 18.40
C LYS A 22 2.69 -7.29 17.62
N GLN A 23 3.03 -7.91 16.49
CA GLN A 23 4.14 -7.48 15.66
C GLN A 23 3.74 -6.39 14.68
N CYS A 24 2.52 -6.49 14.13
CA CYS A 24 2.02 -5.57 13.13
C CYS A 24 0.51 -5.39 13.31
N LYS A 25 0.11 -4.22 13.74
CA LYS A 25 -1.30 -3.94 14.06
C LYS A 25 -2.18 -3.82 12.83
N ARG A 26 -1.59 -3.47 11.69
CA ARG A 26 -2.30 -3.24 10.43
C ARG A 26 -1.55 -3.89 9.29
N GLU A 27 -2.28 -4.21 8.22
CA GLU A 27 -1.68 -4.74 7.00
C GLU A 27 -2.04 -3.83 5.82
N ILE A 28 -1.17 -3.83 4.82
CA ILE A 28 -1.35 -2.99 3.63
C ILE A 28 -2.45 -3.59 2.75
N ILE A 29 -3.39 -2.75 2.31
CA ILE A 29 -4.46 -3.12 1.39
C ILE A 29 -4.42 -2.34 0.08
N GLU A 30 -3.59 -1.31 -0.01
CA GLU A 30 -3.35 -0.57 -1.26
C GLU A 30 -1.96 0.04 -1.24
N ILE A 31 -1.29 -0.02 -2.39
CA ILE A 31 -0.03 0.69 -2.64
C ILE A 31 -0.32 1.74 -3.71
N GLY A 32 -0.12 3.00 -3.37
CA GLY A 32 -0.24 4.10 -4.30
C GLY A 32 1.09 4.84 -4.40
N ALA A 33 1.47 5.24 -5.60
CA ALA A 33 2.73 5.95 -5.79
C ALA A 33 2.68 6.92 -6.96
N VAL A 34 3.46 7.97 -6.84
CA VAL A 34 3.64 8.98 -7.89
C VAL A 34 5.14 9.09 -8.17
N MET A 35 5.50 9.13 -9.43
CA MET A 35 6.89 9.31 -9.85
C MET A 35 7.08 10.71 -10.43
N LEU A 36 8.07 11.43 -9.90
CA LEU A 36 8.43 12.75 -10.37
C LEU A 36 9.81 12.71 -11.02
N ASN A 37 10.01 13.59 -12.02
CA ASN A 37 11.33 13.79 -12.64
C ASN A 37 12.15 14.80 -11.83
N GLU A 38 13.32 15.19 -12.37
CA GLU A 38 14.22 16.14 -11.72
C GLU A 38 13.61 17.54 -11.55
N GLU A 39 12.67 17.89 -12.42
CA GLU A 39 11.95 19.17 -12.35
C GLU A 39 10.73 19.10 -11.44
N MET A 40 10.55 17.97 -10.73
CA MET A 40 9.42 17.71 -9.83
C MET A 40 8.07 17.66 -10.55
N GLU A 41 8.10 17.28 -11.82
CA GLU A 41 6.88 17.06 -12.61
C GLU A 41 6.48 15.60 -12.56
N GLU A 42 5.17 15.32 -12.43
CA GLU A 42 4.65 13.96 -12.42
C GLU A 42 4.82 13.33 -13.81
N VAL A 43 5.52 12.20 -13.86
CA VAL A 43 5.75 11.46 -15.09
C VAL A 43 5.03 10.14 -15.15
N ASP A 44 4.65 9.58 -14.00
CA ASP A 44 3.92 8.32 -13.94
C ASP A 44 3.25 8.17 -12.58
N CYS A 45 2.30 7.25 -12.49
CA CYS A 45 1.69 6.87 -11.22
C CYS A 45 1.42 5.37 -11.19
N PHE A 46 1.32 4.83 -9.98
CA PHE A 46 1.09 3.41 -9.75
C PHE A 46 0.01 3.24 -8.69
N LYS A 47 -0.84 2.26 -8.87
CA LYS A 47 -1.83 1.90 -7.87
C LYS A 47 -2.10 0.41 -7.94
N ALA A 48 -2.06 -0.26 -6.79
CA ALA A 48 -2.40 -1.67 -6.70
C ALA A 48 -3.14 -1.94 -5.39
N TYR A 49 -4.25 -2.66 -5.46
CA TYR A 49 -4.90 -3.19 -4.27
C TYR A 49 -4.18 -4.47 -3.85
N VAL A 50 -4.21 -4.74 -2.55
CA VAL A 50 -3.55 -5.91 -1.96
C VAL A 50 -4.60 -6.71 -1.21
N ARG A 51 -4.64 -8.01 -1.48
CA ARG A 51 -5.56 -8.91 -0.78
C ARG A 51 -5.11 -9.06 0.68
N PRO A 52 -5.99 -8.76 1.65
CA PRO A 52 -5.64 -8.94 3.05
C PRO A 52 -5.35 -10.40 3.40
N GLU A 53 -4.31 -10.62 4.16
CA GLU A 53 -3.93 -11.96 4.62
C GLU A 53 -4.54 -12.30 5.98
N TYR A 54 -4.62 -11.29 6.85
CA TYR A 54 -5.00 -11.51 8.25
C TYR A 54 -6.38 -10.99 8.62
N ASN A 55 -7.02 -10.23 7.76
CA ASN A 55 -8.38 -9.74 7.99
C ASN A 55 -9.07 -9.48 6.65
N ALA A 56 -9.86 -10.46 6.20
CA ALA A 56 -10.53 -10.39 4.91
C ALA A 56 -11.63 -9.32 4.85
N VAL A 57 -12.05 -8.79 6.00
CA VAL A 57 -13.14 -7.82 6.05
C VAL A 57 -12.60 -6.44 6.35
N ILE A 58 -12.96 -5.47 5.50
CA ILE A 58 -12.67 -4.06 5.75
C ILE A 58 -13.88 -3.47 6.45
N GLY A 59 -13.71 -3.16 7.74
CA GLY A 59 -14.78 -2.61 8.56
C GLY A 59 -15.22 -1.23 8.07
N ARG A 60 -16.42 -0.84 8.46
CA ARG A 60 -17.04 0.41 8.02
C ARG A 60 -16.13 1.63 8.24
N LYS A 61 -15.51 1.73 9.40
CA LYS A 61 -14.62 2.85 9.74
C LYS A 61 -13.48 2.99 8.74
N TYR A 62 -12.80 1.88 8.43
CA TYR A 62 -11.66 1.92 7.51
C TYR A 62 -12.10 2.06 6.07
N ARG A 63 -13.26 1.52 5.71
CA ARG A 63 -13.85 1.75 4.40
C ARG A 63 -14.14 3.23 4.17
N GLU A 64 -14.67 3.92 5.17
CA GLU A 64 -14.94 5.36 5.07
C GLU A 64 -13.65 6.18 5.02
N LEU A 65 -12.63 5.79 5.80
CA LEU A 65 -11.35 6.50 5.82
C LEU A 65 -10.56 6.32 4.54
N THR A 66 -10.55 5.12 3.97
CA THR A 66 -9.71 4.79 2.81
C THR A 66 -10.45 4.83 1.48
N GLY A 67 -11.77 4.74 1.51
CA GLY A 67 -12.57 4.57 0.29
C GLY A 67 -12.49 3.18 -0.31
N ILE A 68 -11.90 2.21 0.41
CA ILE A 68 -11.68 0.86 -0.09
C ILE A 68 -12.66 -0.10 0.57
N SER A 69 -13.45 -0.80 -0.25
CA SER A 69 -14.38 -1.83 0.21
C SER A 69 -13.73 -3.21 0.17
N THR A 70 -14.32 -4.14 0.92
CA THR A 70 -13.88 -5.54 0.91
C THR A 70 -13.85 -6.11 -0.50
N ASN A 71 -14.86 -5.76 -1.31
CA ASN A 71 -14.95 -6.27 -2.69
C ASN A 71 -13.77 -5.86 -3.57
N LYS A 72 -13.15 -4.72 -3.31
CA LYS A 72 -12.01 -4.26 -4.09
C LYS A 72 -10.74 -5.06 -3.82
N VAL A 73 -10.60 -5.60 -2.61
CA VAL A 73 -9.36 -6.27 -2.20
C VAL A 73 -9.46 -7.78 -2.16
N ILE A 74 -10.66 -8.35 -2.11
CA ILE A 74 -10.83 -9.80 -1.95
C ILE A 74 -10.29 -10.59 -3.15
N GLY A 75 -10.34 -10.01 -4.35
CA GLY A 75 -9.79 -10.62 -5.56
C GLY A 75 -8.46 -10.01 -6.00
N ALA A 76 -7.86 -9.18 -5.16
CA ALA A 76 -6.60 -8.51 -5.51
C ALA A 76 -5.41 -9.45 -5.37
N ASP A 77 -4.24 -8.99 -5.85
CA ASP A 77 -2.99 -9.71 -5.70
C ASP A 77 -2.60 -9.84 -4.23
N THR A 78 -1.81 -10.86 -3.93
CA THR A 78 -1.13 -10.95 -2.63
C THR A 78 -0.18 -9.76 -2.48
N PHE A 79 0.22 -9.46 -1.26
CA PHE A 79 1.20 -8.40 -1.02
C PHE A 79 2.49 -8.64 -1.81
N GLU A 80 2.98 -9.87 -1.83
CA GLU A 80 4.21 -10.21 -2.54
C GLU A 80 4.13 -9.87 -4.02
N ASN A 81 3.02 -10.24 -4.67
CA ASN A 81 2.83 -9.95 -6.09
C ASN A 81 2.64 -8.46 -6.36
N ALA A 82 1.86 -7.78 -5.52
CA ALA A 82 1.66 -6.34 -5.65
C ALA A 82 2.97 -5.58 -5.47
N TYR A 83 3.76 -5.99 -4.48
CA TYR A 83 5.06 -5.38 -4.21
C TYR A 83 6.03 -5.60 -5.37
N GLN A 84 6.05 -6.79 -5.95
CA GLN A 84 6.89 -7.07 -7.11
C GLN A 84 6.50 -6.19 -8.31
N LYS A 85 5.21 -5.99 -8.54
CA LYS A 85 4.72 -5.08 -9.58
C LYS A 85 5.17 -3.65 -9.31
N PHE A 86 5.13 -3.23 -8.05
CA PHE A 86 5.60 -1.91 -7.66
C PHE A 86 7.10 -1.74 -7.95
N LEU A 87 7.91 -2.73 -7.59
CA LEU A 87 9.35 -2.69 -7.87
C LEU A 87 9.64 -2.65 -9.38
N ASN A 88 8.88 -3.41 -10.16
CA ASN A 88 9.01 -3.39 -11.61
C ASN A 88 8.65 -2.03 -12.18
N TRP A 89 7.64 -1.39 -11.63
CA TRP A 89 7.23 -0.04 -12.03
C TRP A 89 8.30 1.00 -11.68
N CYS A 90 8.96 0.86 -10.53
CA CYS A 90 10.07 1.75 -10.15
C CYS A 90 11.19 1.74 -11.19
N GLY A 91 11.44 0.59 -11.81
CA GLY A 91 12.43 0.44 -12.86
C GLY A 91 13.86 0.37 -12.33
N GLU A 92 14.82 0.40 -13.26
CA GLU A 92 16.23 0.25 -12.93
C GLU A 92 16.99 1.57 -12.86
N GLU A 93 16.40 2.66 -13.32
CA GLU A 93 17.02 3.98 -13.21
C GLU A 93 17.08 4.43 -11.75
N ALA A 94 18.09 5.25 -11.44
CA ALA A 94 18.24 5.75 -10.08
C ALA A 94 17.02 6.53 -9.62
N TYR A 95 16.56 6.25 -8.40
CA TYR A 95 15.44 6.95 -7.79
C TYR A 95 15.61 7.01 -6.27
N GLU A 96 14.86 7.93 -5.66
CA GLU A 96 14.71 7.99 -4.20
C GLU A 96 13.24 7.77 -3.88
N ILE A 97 12.97 7.04 -2.78
CA ILE A 97 11.61 6.74 -2.33
C ILE A 97 11.33 7.49 -1.05
N TYR A 98 10.15 8.12 -0.99
CA TYR A 98 9.66 8.82 0.19
C TYR A 98 8.29 8.27 0.58
N ALA A 99 8.12 7.88 1.84
CA ALA A 99 6.82 7.51 2.38
C ALA A 99 6.09 8.80 2.78
N TRP A 100 4.81 8.89 2.44
CA TRP A 100 4.05 10.14 2.61
C TRP A 100 3.26 10.23 3.91
N SER A 101 2.74 9.13 4.42
CA SER A 101 1.82 9.11 5.55
C SER A 101 2.54 8.87 6.88
N GLU A 102 2.09 9.55 7.94
CA GLU A 102 2.57 9.29 9.29
C GLU A 102 2.30 7.86 9.73
N ASN A 103 1.19 7.29 9.27
CA ASN A 103 0.81 5.92 9.59
C ASN A 103 1.78 4.90 8.98
N ASP A 104 2.42 5.25 7.87
CA ASP A 104 3.37 4.37 7.20
C ASP A 104 4.67 4.25 7.98
N MET A 105 4.94 5.21 8.84
CA MET A 105 6.16 5.29 9.62
C MET A 105 5.98 4.82 11.06
N ALA A 106 4.77 4.55 11.44
CA ALA A 106 4.43 4.15 12.80
C ALA A 106 4.63 2.64 13.02
#